data_4e0511ad808a8bd05e6aec36f74fc704
#
_entry.id   4e0511ad808a8bd05e6aec36f74fc704
#
_cell.length_a   1.000
_cell.length_b   1.000
_cell.length_c   1.000
_cell.angle_alpha   90.00
_cell.angle_beta   90.00
_cell.angle_gamma   90.00
#
_symmetry.space_group_name_H-M   'P 1'
#
loop_
_entity.id
_entity.type
_entity.pdbx_description
1 polymer ?
#
loop_
_entity_poly.entity_id
_entity_poly.type
_entity_poly.pdbx_seq_one_letter_code
_entity_poly.pdbx_strand_id
1 'polypeptide(L)'
;MHRRLAVSARPARCLIPCLASLWLIAGLSPAHAAEPPAWPTTETAAEQAGRIPLWPGDGLAPGDHALAQPQRTLERSPDPALPDRFVDHVNRPYLVVQRPAHPNGAALLVIPGGGYARIVLDKEGSALVPSFVEQGGVTLFVLRYRLPGEGHADGADAPLADAQRALRLIRARANEWGVDPHRIGVMGFSAGGHLAASLGTRYDQTLHAPRDAIDRVPARPDFQLLVYPVIDMTGIATHAGSRQQLLGDAPRADRMQQYSPQQHVTAATPPTFLVHAQDDTVVPVENSLLFYGALRAAGVPVEMHLFPRGGHGFGIRGTVGLTAAAWPRLALAWIDAQREVSP
;
A
#
# COMPACT_ATOMS: atom_id res chain seq x y z
N MET A 1 91.29 5.79 -19.29
CA MET A 1 91.77 5.10 -18.09
C MET A 1 90.73 5.28 -17.00
N HIS A 2 90.09 4.28 -16.58
CA HIS A 2 89.60 3.83 -15.29
C HIS A 2 88.45 2.84 -15.48
N ARG A 3 88.75 1.57 -15.26
CA ARG A 3 87.79 0.47 -15.16
C ARG A 3 86.97 0.64 -13.88
N ARG A 4 85.66 0.47 -13.98
CA ARG A 4 84.85 0.19 -12.80
C ARG A 4 84.27 -1.21 -12.91
N LEU A 5 84.60 -2.01 -11.88
CA LEU A 5 84.13 -3.36 -11.64
C LEU A 5 82.60 -3.35 -11.30
N ALA A 6 81.85 -4.19 -11.95
CA ALA A 6 80.46 -4.46 -11.63
C ALA A 6 80.40 -5.59 -10.59
N VAL A 7 79.80 -5.33 -9.45
CA VAL A 7 79.43 -6.33 -8.43
C VAL A 7 77.95 -6.71 -8.64
N SER A 8 77.79 -7.97 -9.00
CA SER A 8 76.43 -8.55 -9.14
C SER A 8 75.98 -9.06 -7.77
N ALA A 9 74.85 -8.46 -7.25
CA ALA A 9 74.19 -8.97 -6.08
C ALA A 9 72.90 -9.71 -6.54
N ARG A 10 72.79 -10.99 -6.24
CA ARG A 10 71.57 -11.80 -6.42
C ARG A 10 70.64 -11.54 -5.24
N PRO A 11 69.28 -11.31 -5.50
CA PRO A 11 68.31 -11.27 -4.40
C PRO A 11 67.88 -12.70 -4.01
N ALA A 12 67.95 -12.96 -2.70
CA ALA A 12 67.41 -14.17 -2.08
C ALA A 12 65.90 -14.17 -2.18
N ARG A 13 65.31 -15.27 -2.70
CA ARG A 13 63.86 -15.52 -2.72
C ARG A 13 63.41 -16.00 -1.32
N CYS A 14 62.74 -15.14 -0.57
CA CYS A 14 61.95 -15.56 0.60
C CYS A 14 60.62 -16.15 0.11
N LEU A 15 60.42 -17.44 0.30
CA LEU A 15 59.15 -18.12 0.18
C LEU A 15 58.39 -17.92 1.48
N ILE A 16 57.33 -17.08 1.43
CA ILE A 16 56.32 -16.96 2.51
C ILE A 16 55.17 -17.89 2.14
N PRO A 17 54.77 -18.86 2.97
CA PRO A 17 53.60 -19.67 2.70
C PRO A 17 52.34 -18.81 3.00
N CYS A 18 51.56 -18.53 1.98
CA CYS A 18 50.20 -17.99 2.13
C CYS A 18 49.28 -19.05 2.76
N LEU A 19 49.02 -18.95 4.06
CA LEU A 19 47.92 -19.63 4.71
C LEU A 19 46.62 -18.89 4.30
N ALA A 20 45.89 -19.45 3.35
CA ALA A 20 44.55 -19.02 3.01
C ALA A 20 43.58 -19.42 4.13
N SER A 21 43.32 -18.51 5.05
CA SER A 21 42.24 -18.66 6.03
C SER A 21 40.91 -18.51 5.32
N LEU A 22 40.19 -19.63 5.01
CA LEU A 22 38.80 -19.63 4.61
C LEU A 22 37.96 -19.16 5.82
N TRP A 23 37.52 -17.91 5.80
CA TRP A 23 36.46 -17.46 6.65
C TRP A 23 35.12 -17.96 6.06
N LEU A 24 34.54 -19.01 6.66
CA LEU A 24 33.12 -19.34 6.47
C LEU A 24 32.32 -18.18 7.07
N ILE A 25 31.87 -17.28 6.22
CA ILE A 25 30.79 -16.35 6.59
C ILE A 25 29.52 -17.19 6.63
N ALA A 26 29.18 -17.71 7.79
CA ALA A 26 27.85 -18.21 8.06
C ALA A 26 26.90 -17.04 7.91
N GLY A 27 26.15 -17.02 6.81
CA GLY A 27 25.10 -16.05 6.56
C GLY A 27 24.03 -16.19 7.66
N LEU A 28 24.07 -15.33 8.66
CA LEU A 28 22.97 -15.10 9.58
C LEU A 28 21.86 -14.47 8.75
N SER A 29 20.90 -15.31 8.30
CA SER A 29 19.60 -14.80 7.85
C SER A 29 19.04 -13.93 8.97
N PRO A 30 18.57 -12.71 8.68
CA PRO A 30 17.89 -11.91 9.70
C PRO A 30 16.74 -12.75 10.25
N ALA A 31 16.79 -13.05 11.54
CA ALA A 31 15.68 -13.69 12.22
C ALA A 31 14.45 -12.80 12.00
N HIS A 32 13.45 -13.31 11.28
CA HIS A 32 12.14 -12.70 11.25
C HIS A 32 11.69 -12.63 12.71
N ALA A 33 11.51 -11.42 13.24
CA ALA A 33 10.91 -11.25 14.54
C ALA A 33 9.56 -11.99 14.49
N ALA A 34 9.36 -12.93 15.41
CA ALA A 34 8.12 -13.66 15.50
C ALA A 34 6.97 -12.65 15.62
N GLU A 35 5.94 -12.79 14.78
CA GLU A 35 4.76 -11.93 14.89
C GLU A 35 4.17 -12.03 16.30
N PRO A 36 3.68 -10.93 16.87
CA PRO A 36 3.04 -10.97 18.17
C PRO A 36 1.84 -11.92 18.12
N PRO A 37 1.54 -12.63 19.22
CA PRO A 37 0.38 -13.51 19.27
C PRO A 37 -0.89 -12.73 18.95
N ALA A 38 -1.80 -13.34 18.19
CA ALA A 38 -3.09 -12.77 17.84
C ALA A 38 -4.21 -13.72 18.24
N TRP A 39 -5.35 -13.18 18.68
CA TRP A 39 -6.50 -13.97 19.12
C TRP A 39 -7.79 -13.54 18.42
N PRO A 40 -8.77 -14.44 18.26
CA PRO A 40 -10.02 -14.14 17.59
C PRO A 40 -10.77 -12.97 18.22
N THR A 41 -11.30 -12.11 17.38
CA THR A 41 -12.17 -10.99 17.74
C THR A 41 -13.21 -10.74 16.65
N THR A 42 -13.96 -9.66 16.73
CA THR A 42 -14.95 -9.29 15.72
C THR A 42 -14.80 -7.82 15.33
N GLU A 43 -15.35 -7.44 14.18
CA GLU A 43 -15.60 -6.05 13.88
C GLU A 43 -16.65 -5.48 14.85
N THR A 44 -16.55 -4.18 15.13
CA THR A 44 -17.51 -3.47 15.98
C THR A 44 -18.91 -3.47 15.37
N ALA A 45 -19.94 -3.24 16.19
CA ALA A 45 -21.31 -3.11 15.69
C ALA A 45 -21.45 -1.99 14.65
N ALA A 46 -20.73 -0.88 14.81
CA ALA A 46 -20.71 0.24 13.85
C ALA A 46 -20.07 -0.17 12.52
N GLU A 47 -18.94 -0.92 12.54
CA GLU A 47 -18.32 -1.45 11.33
C GLU A 47 -19.26 -2.42 10.61
N GLN A 48 -19.91 -3.31 11.33
CA GLN A 48 -20.88 -4.26 10.77
C GLN A 48 -22.09 -3.54 10.14
N ALA A 49 -22.64 -2.53 10.81
CA ALA A 49 -23.75 -1.72 10.28
C ALA A 49 -23.35 -0.89 9.05
N GLY A 50 -22.08 -0.49 8.96
CA GLY A 50 -21.53 0.27 7.83
C GLY A 50 -21.08 -0.58 6.64
N ARG A 51 -21.28 -1.90 6.65
CA ARG A 51 -20.83 -2.80 5.57
C ARG A 51 -21.61 -2.60 4.29
N ILE A 52 -20.91 -2.50 3.18
CA ILE A 52 -21.46 -2.40 1.82
C ILE A 52 -20.78 -3.46 0.97
N PRO A 53 -21.47 -4.55 0.58
CA PRO A 53 -20.91 -5.56 -0.30
C PRO A 53 -20.47 -4.97 -1.64
N LEU A 54 -19.32 -5.38 -2.18
CA LEU A 54 -18.86 -4.91 -3.49
C LEU A 54 -19.60 -5.58 -4.63
N TRP A 55 -19.87 -6.87 -4.53
CA TRP A 55 -20.44 -7.68 -5.59
C TRP A 55 -21.88 -8.07 -5.29
N PRO A 56 -22.76 -8.08 -6.30
CA PRO A 56 -24.17 -8.46 -6.13
C PRO A 56 -24.33 -9.97 -5.91
N GLY A 57 -25.54 -10.37 -5.50
CA GLY A 57 -25.91 -11.76 -5.31
C GLY A 57 -25.30 -12.35 -4.05
N ASP A 58 -24.49 -13.39 -4.19
CA ASP A 58 -23.80 -14.06 -3.09
C ASP A 58 -22.59 -13.31 -2.54
N GLY A 59 -22.24 -12.16 -3.14
CA GLY A 59 -21.12 -11.32 -2.75
C GLY A 59 -19.75 -11.78 -3.26
N LEU A 60 -19.69 -12.86 -4.05
CA LEU A 60 -18.46 -13.31 -4.69
C LEU A 60 -18.16 -12.46 -5.93
N ALA A 61 -16.88 -12.21 -6.16
CA ALA A 61 -16.40 -11.54 -7.37
C ALA A 61 -16.63 -12.40 -8.63
N PRO A 62 -16.72 -11.79 -9.82
CA PRO A 62 -16.91 -12.54 -11.06
C PRO A 62 -15.81 -13.58 -11.28
N GLY A 63 -16.21 -14.83 -11.54
CA GLY A 63 -15.30 -15.96 -11.80
C GLY A 63 -14.60 -16.51 -10.56
N ASP A 64 -14.85 -15.94 -9.39
CA ASP A 64 -14.24 -16.42 -8.14
C ASP A 64 -15.09 -17.50 -7.45
N HIS A 65 -14.52 -18.10 -6.41
CA HIS A 65 -15.14 -19.14 -5.60
C HIS A 65 -14.95 -18.84 -4.11
N ALA A 66 -15.77 -19.47 -3.26
CA ALA A 66 -15.61 -19.34 -1.82
C ALA A 66 -14.34 -20.06 -1.36
N LEU A 67 -13.55 -19.39 -0.52
CA LEU A 67 -12.39 -20.00 0.13
C LEU A 67 -12.83 -21.13 1.09
N ALA A 68 -11.98 -22.12 1.28
CA ALA A 68 -12.22 -23.21 2.23
C ALA A 68 -12.24 -22.71 3.69
N GLN A 69 -11.48 -21.66 3.98
CA GLN A 69 -11.41 -21.04 5.31
C GLN A 69 -12.34 -19.83 5.40
N PRO A 70 -13.08 -19.68 6.52
CA PRO A 70 -13.89 -18.49 6.73
C PRO A 70 -13.01 -17.26 7.02
N GLN A 71 -13.55 -16.07 6.71
CA GLN A 71 -12.94 -14.82 7.12
C GLN A 71 -12.72 -14.79 8.64
N ARG A 72 -11.54 -14.34 9.06
CA ARG A 72 -11.19 -14.17 10.47
C ARG A 72 -10.87 -12.72 10.75
N THR A 73 -11.30 -12.23 11.91
CA THR A 73 -10.82 -10.97 12.49
C THR A 73 -10.01 -11.31 13.72
N LEU A 74 -8.80 -10.80 13.80
CA LEU A 74 -7.84 -11.12 14.86
C LEU A 74 -7.34 -9.82 15.49
N GLU A 75 -7.13 -9.86 16.82
CA GLU A 75 -6.57 -8.75 17.63
C GLU A 75 -5.12 -9.07 18.01
N ARG A 76 -4.22 -8.09 17.91
CA ARG A 76 -2.81 -8.21 18.30
C ARG A 76 -2.44 -7.37 19.51
N SER A 77 -3.27 -6.40 19.89
CA SER A 77 -3.01 -5.53 21.03
C SER A 77 -3.66 -6.08 22.28
N PRO A 78 -2.93 -6.22 23.41
CA PRO A 78 -3.52 -6.56 24.70
C PRO A 78 -4.24 -5.35 25.33
N ASP A 79 -4.05 -4.14 24.80
CA ASP A 79 -4.66 -2.93 25.31
C ASP A 79 -5.97 -2.62 24.54
N PRO A 80 -7.14 -2.74 25.18
CA PRO A 80 -8.42 -2.46 24.52
C PRO A 80 -8.60 -0.99 24.12
N ALA A 81 -7.83 -0.06 24.71
CA ALA A 81 -7.84 1.34 24.33
C ALA A 81 -7.04 1.61 23.04
N LEU A 82 -6.18 0.69 22.65
CA LEU A 82 -5.34 0.78 21.46
C LEU A 82 -5.47 -0.49 20.59
N PRO A 83 -6.66 -0.81 20.06
CA PRO A 83 -6.87 -2.01 19.27
C PRO A 83 -5.94 -2.01 18.04
N ASP A 84 -5.45 -3.19 17.66
CA ASP A 84 -4.61 -3.41 16.48
C ASP A 84 -5.10 -4.65 15.72
N ARG A 85 -6.37 -4.59 15.31
CA ARG A 85 -7.06 -5.68 14.62
C ARG A 85 -6.62 -5.77 13.16
N PHE A 86 -6.73 -6.99 12.63
CA PHE A 86 -6.63 -7.25 11.20
C PHE A 86 -7.66 -8.30 10.77
N VAL A 87 -7.89 -8.37 9.46
CA VAL A 87 -8.75 -9.38 8.84
C VAL A 87 -7.97 -10.13 7.77
N ASP A 88 -8.24 -11.43 7.66
CA ASP A 88 -7.77 -12.30 6.58
C ASP A 88 -8.91 -13.19 6.05
N HIS A 89 -8.64 -13.98 5.00
CA HIS A 89 -9.59 -14.87 4.33
C HIS A 89 -10.88 -14.16 3.89
N VAL A 90 -10.70 -13.00 3.23
CA VAL A 90 -11.81 -12.20 2.74
C VAL A 90 -12.43 -12.85 1.51
N ASN A 91 -13.47 -13.63 1.71
CA ASN A 91 -14.22 -14.30 0.64
C ASN A 91 -15.12 -13.35 -0.15
N ARG A 92 -15.79 -12.45 0.57
CA ARG A 92 -16.76 -11.51 0.02
C ARG A 92 -16.31 -10.11 0.34
N PRO A 93 -15.60 -9.45 -0.59
CA PRO A 93 -15.04 -8.12 -0.35
C PRO A 93 -16.16 -7.09 -0.12
N TYR A 94 -15.89 -6.12 0.77
CA TYR A 94 -16.84 -5.10 1.17
C TYR A 94 -16.15 -3.81 1.58
N LEU A 95 -16.93 -2.73 1.61
CA LEU A 95 -16.57 -1.45 2.20
C LEU A 95 -17.15 -1.35 3.61
N VAL A 96 -16.44 -0.63 4.48
CA VAL A 96 -16.98 -0.11 5.75
C VAL A 96 -17.01 1.41 5.63
N VAL A 97 -18.22 2.00 5.65
CA VAL A 97 -18.37 3.44 5.52
C VAL A 97 -18.31 4.15 6.87
N GLN A 98 -17.56 5.26 6.91
CA GLN A 98 -17.46 6.20 8.04
C GLN A 98 -17.89 7.58 7.54
N ARG A 99 -19.05 8.05 8.01
CA ARG A 99 -19.67 9.29 7.54
C ARG A 99 -19.48 10.41 8.54
N PRO A 100 -19.05 11.61 8.11
CA PRO A 100 -19.07 12.80 8.95
C PRO A 100 -20.51 13.28 9.20
N ALA A 101 -20.70 13.98 10.31
CA ALA A 101 -21.97 14.66 10.59
C ALA A 101 -22.29 15.73 9.52
N HIS A 102 -21.22 16.37 9.01
CA HIS A 102 -21.30 17.43 8.00
C HIS A 102 -20.34 17.10 6.85
N PRO A 103 -20.78 16.37 5.81
CA PRO A 103 -19.93 16.02 4.66
C PRO A 103 -19.46 17.27 3.91
N ASN A 104 -18.17 17.33 3.58
CA ASN A 104 -17.58 18.40 2.77
C ASN A 104 -17.62 18.11 1.26
N GLY A 105 -18.24 16.99 0.85
CA GLY A 105 -18.34 16.50 -0.51
C GLY A 105 -17.16 15.62 -0.96
N ALA A 106 -16.03 15.61 -0.25
CA ALA A 106 -14.93 14.71 -0.58
C ALA A 106 -15.13 13.31 0.01
N ALA A 107 -14.64 12.30 -0.71
CA ALA A 107 -14.57 10.93 -0.22
C ALA A 107 -13.19 10.31 -0.47
N LEU A 108 -12.82 9.35 0.36
CA LEU A 108 -11.63 8.53 0.20
C LEU A 108 -11.99 7.05 0.23
N LEU A 109 -11.61 6.33 -0.83
CA LEU A 109 -11.46 4.89 -0.77
C LEU A 109 -10.16 4.59 0.00
N VAL A 110 -10.28 4.14 1.25
CA VAL A 110 -9.13 3.81 2.09
C VAL A 110 -8.77 2.35 1.90
N ILE A 111 -7.51 2.10 1.55
CA ILE A 111 -6.94 0.77 1.31
C ILE A 111 -5.84 0.51 2.35
N PRO A 112 -6.15 -0.19 3.45
CA PRO A 112 -5.17 -0.52 4.46
C PRO A 112 -4.12 -1.49 3.95
N GLY A 113 -2.93 -1.45 4.57
CA GLY A 113 -1.86 -2.39 4.31
C GLY A 113 -1.99 -3.72 5.08
N GLY A 114 -0.85 -4.39 5.21
CA GLY A 114 -0.72 -5.70 5.83
C GLY A 114 0.05 -6.70 4.97
N GLY A 115 0.89 -6.20 4.06
CA GLY A 115 1.80 -7.02 3.25
C GLY A 115 1.12 -7.92 2.23
N TYR A 116 -0.16 -7.69 1.91
CA TYR A 116 -1.02 -8.61 1.16
C TYR A 116 -1.30 -9.95 1.84
N ALA A 117 -0.84 -10.15 3.09
CA ALA A 117 -1.12 -11.33 3.91
C ALA A 117 -2.32 -11.12 4.85
N ARG A 118 -2.70 -9.87 5.08
CA ARG A 118 -3.83 -9.43 5.91
C ARG A 118 -4.23 -8.00 5.57
N ILE A 119 -5.32 -7.52 6.16
CA ILE A 119 -5.78 -6.13 6.06
C ILE A 119 -5.84 -5.55 7.47
N VAL A 120 -5.05 -4.51 7.75
CA VAL A 120 -5.01 -3.82 9.04
C VAL A 120 -6.26 -2.96 9.22
N LEU A 121 -7.00 -3.14 10.31
CA LEU A 121 -8.29 -2.47 10.51
C LEU A 121 -8.17 -1.14 11.25
N ASP A 122 -7.33 -1.08 12.29
CA ASP A 122 -7.33 0.04 13.21
C ASP A 122 -6.32 1.12 12.83
N LYS A 123 -5.03 0.81 12.76
CA LYS A 123 -3.98 1.80 12.51
C LYS A 123 -4.16 2.58 11.20
N GLU A 124 -4.68 1.90 10.18
CA GLU A 124 -4.83 2.41 8.80
C GLU A 124 -6.30 2.47 8.36
N GLY A 125 -7.22 2.35 9.32
CA GLY A 125 -8.66 2.42 9.13
C GLY A 125 -9.33 3.27 10.20
N SER A 126 -9.78 2.68 11.32
CA SER A 126 -10.55 3.39 12.34
C SER A 126 -9.80 4.57 12.97
N ALA A 127 -8.47 4.53 13.07
CA ALA A 127 -7.67 5.63 13.59
C ALA A 127 -7.70 6.90 12.71
N LEU A 128 -8.17 6.81 11.46
CA LEU A 128 -8.31 7.97 10.58
C LEU A 128 -9.55 8.81 10.90
N VAL A 129 -10.55 8.24 11.59
CA VAL A 129 -11.86 8.85 11.81
C VAL A 129 -11.76 10.24 12.49
N PRO A 130 -11.04 10.43 13.59
CA PRO A 130 -10.99 11.74 14.24
C PRO A 130 -10.45 12.86 13.33
N SER A 131 -9.42 12.56 12.51
CA SER A 131 -8.80 13.58 11.67
C SER A 131 -9.57 13.80 10.36
N PHE A 132 -9.88 12.74 9.62
CA PHE A 132 -10.44 12.87 8.28
C PHE A 132 -11.96 13.00 8.28
N VAL A 133 -12.66 12.27 9.17
CA VAL A 133 -14.12 12.27 9.21
C VAL A 133 -14.63 13.42 10.09
N GLU A 134 -14.25 13.44 11.37
CA GLU A 134 -14.82 14.37 12.33
C GLU A 134 -14.32 15.81 12.11
N GLN A 135 -13.01 15.98 11.92
CA GLN A 135 -12.40 17.32 11.72
C GLN A 135 -12.42 17.73 10.23
N GLY A 136 -12.15 16.80 9.32
CA GLY A 136 -12.00 17.07 7.89
C GLY A 136 -13.29 17.04 7.10
N GLY A 137 -14.37 16.46 7.62
CA GLY A 137 -15.64 16.32 6.90
C GLY A 137 -15.59 15.38 5.70
N VAL A 138 -14.56 14.54 5.58
CA VAL A 138 -14.35 13.60 4.48
C VAL A 138 -15.05 12.28 4.78
N THR A 139 -15.81 11.75 3.83
CA THR A 139 -16.40 10.40 3.97
C THR A 139 -15.35 9.34 3.64
N LEU A 140 -15.11 8.40 4.56
CA LEU A 140 -14.17 7.30 4.34
C LEU A 140 -14.93 6.01 4.02
N PHE A 141 -14.42 5.29 3.01
CA PHE A 141 -14.87 3.95 2.62
C PHE A 141 -13.67 3.01 2.76
N VAL A 142 -13.60 2.27 3.87
CA VAL A 142 -12.46 1.40 4.18
C VAL A 142 -12.66 0.04 3.56
N LEU A 143 -11.79 -0.33 2.62
CA LEU A 143 -11.89 -1.54 1.82
C LEU A 143 -11.42 -2.78 2.58
N ARG A 144 -12.20 -3.85 2.49
CA ARG A 144 -11.82 -5.22 2.81
C ARG A 144 -11.74 -5.96 1.48
N TYR A 145 -10.53 -6.09 0.95
CA TYR A 145 -10.27 -6.66 -0.37
C TYR A 145 -9.81 -8.12 -0.28
N ARG A 146 -9.96 -8.86 -1.34
CA ARG A 146 -9.43 -10.23 -1.43
C ARG A 146 -7.91 -10.22 -1.41
N LEU A 147 -7.32 -11.12 -0.64
CA LEU A 147 -5.87 -11.24 -0.49
C LEU A 147 -5.31 -12.23 -1.54
N PRO A 148 -4.27 -11.85 -2.29
CA PRO A 148 -3.86 -12.60 -3.49
C PRO A 148 -3.33 -14.00 -3.18
N GLY A 149 -2.73 -14.22 -2.01
CA GLY A 149 -2.16 -15.52 -1.60
C GLY A 149 -3.18 -16.54 -1.06
N GLU A 150 -4.47 -16.19 -0.99
CA GLU A 150 -5.50 -17.04 -0.34
C GLU A 150 -6.19 -18.02 -1.28
N GLY A 151 -5.82 -18.06 -2.57
CA GLY A 151 -6.33 -19.04 -3.53
C GLY A 151 -7.52 -18.56 -4.35
N HIS A 152 -7.77 -17.26 -4.42
CA HIS A 152 -8.74 -16.68 -5.34
C HIS A 152 -8.38 -16.94 -6.81
N ALA A 153 -9.37 -17.01 -7.69
CA ALA A 153 -9.20 -17.39 -9.10
C ALA A 153 -8.16 -16.52 -9.84
N ASP A 154 -8.16 -15.21 -9.60
CA ASP A 154 -7.24 -14.25 -10.23
C ASP A 154 -6.29 -13.61 -9.21
N GLY A 155 -5.68 -14.41 -8.32
CA GLY A 155 -4.95 -14.02 -7.11
C GLY A 155 -4.31 -12.62 -7.15
N ALA A 156 -3.35 -12.40 -8.05
CA ALA A 156 -2.63 -11.12 -8.13
C ALA A 156 -3.49 -9.94 -8.61
N ASP A 157 -4.53 -10.17 -9.41
CA ASP A 157 -5.43 -9.12 -9.91
C ASP A 157 -6.69 -8.95 -9.03
N ALA A 158 -6.98 -9.91 -8.14
CA ALA A 158 -8.16 -9.86 -7.27
C ALA A 158 -8.25 -8.57 -6.43
N PRO A 159 -7.16 -8.09 -5.75
CA PRO A 159 -7.21 -6.83 -5.03
C PRO A 159 -7.54 -5.63 -5.93
N LEU A 160 -6.97 -5.56 -7.14
CA LEU A 160 -7.20 -4.45 -8.05
C LEU A 160 -8.64 -4.46 -8.60
N ALA A 161 -9.19 -5.63 -8.91
CA ALA A 161 -10.59 -5.77 -9.31
C ALA A 161 -11.54 -5.27 -8.22
N ASP A 162 -11.27 -5.60 -6.96
CA ASP A 162 -12.06 -5.12 -5.83
C ASP A 162 -11.91 -3.60 -5.62
N ALA A 163 -10.71 -3.05 -5.76
CA ALA A 163 -10.47 -1.61 -5.64
C ALA A 163 -11.16 -0.81 -6.78
N GLN A 164 -11.11 -1.30 -8.02
CA GLN A 164 -11.85 -0.71 -9.14
C GLN A 164 -13.36 -0.76 -8.89
N ARG A 165 -13.88 -1.91 -8.45
CA ARG A 165 -15.32 -2.08 -8.13
C ARG A 165 -15.75 -1.17 -7.00
N ALA A 166 -14.95 -1.05 -5.94
CA ALA A 166 -15.19 -0.18 -4.80
C ALA A 166 -15.33 1.29 -5.24
N LEU A 167 -14.39 1.79 -6.04
CA LEU A 167 -14.43 3.18 -6.51
C LEU A 167 -15.64 3.45 -7.41
N ARG A 168 -15.95 2.52 -8.32
CA ARG A 168 -17.15 2.58 -9.17
C ARG A 168 -18.43 2.63 -8.35
N LEU A 169 -18.54 1.79 -7.31
CA LEU A 169 -19.70 1.73 -6.42
C LEU A 169 -19.87 3.04 -5.64
N ILE A 170 -18.78 3.59 -5.09
CA ILE A 170 -18.80 4.87 -4.38
C ILE A 170 -19.26 5.97 -5.35
N ARG A 171 -18.74 6.04 -6.56
CA ARG A 171 -19.08 7.05 -7.55
C ARG A 171 -20.54 6.91 -8.03
N ALA A 172 -21.00 5.69 -8.29
CA ALA A 172 -22.38 5.43 -8.73
C ALA A 172 -23.43 5.82 -7.67
N ARG A 173 -23.07 5.74 -6.39
CA ARG A 173 -23.97 5.98 -5.26
C ARG A 173 -23.59 7.23 -4.45
N ALA A 174 -22.77 8.12 -4.99
CA ALA A 174 -22.18 9.26 -4.29
C ALA A 174 -23.22 10.13 -3.56
N ASN A 175 -24.37 10.38 -4.19
CA ASN A 175 -25.47 11.17 -3.62
C ASN A 175 -26.03 10.59 -2.30
N GLU A 176 -25.98 9.27 -2.09
CA GLU A 176 -26.49 8.63 -0.87
C GLU A 176 -25.69 9.04 0.37
N TRP A 177 -24.44 9.49 0.17
CA TRP A 177 -23.52 9.86 1.24
C TRP A 177 -23.16 11.35 1.26
N GLY A 178 -23.80 12.18 0.40
CA GLY A 178 -23.45 13.59 0.29
C GLY A 178 -22.05 13.80 -0.30
N VAL A 179 -21.61 12.90 -1.17
CA VAL A 179 -20.30 12.92 -1.84
C VAL A 179 -20.46 13.48 -3.25
N ASP A 180 -19.52 14.31 -3.68
CA ASP A 180 -19.38 14.75 -5.05
C ASP A 180 -18.71 13.61 -5.87
N PRO A 181 -19.34 13.10 -6.95
CA PRO A 181 -18.77 12.02 -7.77
C PRO A 181 -17.47 12.38 -8.47
N HIS A 182 -17.09 13.67 -8.50
CA HIS A 182 -15.83 14.18 -9.05
C HIS A 182 -14.79 14.52 -7.97
N ARG A 183 -15.04 14.16 -6.71
CA ARG A 183 -14.15 14.38 -5.57
C ARG A 183 -13.93 13.11 -4.75
N ILE A 184 -13.68 11.99 -5.46
CA ILE A 184 -13.44 10.67 -4.86
C ILE A 184 -11.97 10.29 -5.08
N GLY A 185 -11.19 10.41 -4.01
CA GLY A 185 -9.79 9.98 -3.99
C GLY A 185 -9.63 8.55 -3.51
N VAL A 186 -8.40 8.04 -3.66
CA VAL A 186 -7.94 6.80 -3.02
C VAL A 186 -6.83 7.13 -2.01
N MET A 187 -6.85 6.50 -0.84
CA MET A 187 -5.77 6.57 0.15
C MET A 187 -5.28 5.17 0.46
N GLY A 188 -4.00 4.90 0.25
CA GLY A 188 -3.43 3.58 0.51
C GLY A 188 -2.18 3.60 1.39
N PHE A 189 -2.03 2.56 2.21
CA PHE A 189 -0.96 2.41 3.19
C PHE A 189 -0.12 1.16 2.89
N SER A 190 1.21 1.25 2.90
CA SER A 190 2.10 0.09 2.74
C SER A 190 1.74 -0.74 1.48
N ALA A 191 1.42 -2.02 1.62
CA ALA A 191 0.90 -2.85 0.53
C ALA A 191 -0.45 -2.32 -0.04
N GLY A 192 -1.30 -1.72 0.80
CA GLY A 192 -2.49 -0.98 0.34
C GLY A 192 -2.14 0.28 -0.45
N GLY A 193 -0.98 0.90 -0.17
CA GLY A 193 -0.41 1.96 -0.99
C GLY A 193 -0.01 1.48 -2.37
N HIS A 194 0.52 0.25 -2.48
CA HIS A 194 0.76 -0.40 -3.77
C HIS A 194 -0.55 -0.61 -4.55
N LEU A 195 -1.59 -1.08 -3.87
CA LEU A 195 -2.90 -1.28 -4.50
C LEU A 195 -3.52 0.05 -4.94
N ALA A 196 -3.40 1.11 -4.13
CA ALA A 196 -3.86 2.45 -4.49
C ALA A 196 -3.10 3.01 -5.70
N ALA A 197 -1.77 2.89 -5.73
CA ALA A 197 -0.95 3.28 -6.88
C ALA A 197 -1.28 2.47 -8.14
N SER A 198 -1.53 1.16 -7.97
CA SER A 198 -1.98 0.28 -9.06
C SER A 198 -3.36 0.71 -9.58
N LEU A 199 -4.29 1.07 -8.71
CA LEU A 199 -5.57 1.63 -9.11
C LEU A 199 -5.39 2.95 -9.89
N GLY A 200 -4.52 3.85 -9.44
CA GLY A 200 -4.24 5.13 -10.11
C GLY A 200 -3.56 5.00 -11.47
N THR A 201 -2.85 3.90 -11.73
CA THR A 201 -2.09 3.68 -12.97
C THR A 201 -2.70 2.63 -13.91
N ARG A 202 -3.64 1.81 -13.42
CA ARG A 202 -4.29 0.70 -14.14
C ARG A 202 -5.82 0.71 -13.97
N TYR A 203 -6.42 1.88 -13.73
CA TYR A 203 -7.86 2.05 -13.48
C TYR A 203 -8.74 1.61 -14.65
N ASP A 204 -8.23 1.63 -15.87
CA ASP A 204 -8.92 1.29 -17.11
C ASP A 204 -8.72 -0.16 -17.55
N GLN A 205 -7.87 -0.92 -16.83
CA GLN A 205 -7.65 -2.32 -17.15
C GLN A 205 -8.93 -3.13 -16.91
N THR A 206 -9.36 -3.89 -17.92
CA THR A 206 -10.48 -4.83 -17.79
C THR A 206 -10.01 -6.11 -17.10
N LEU A 207 -10.47 -6.34 -15.88
CA LEU A 207 -10.09 -7.49 -15.04
C LEU A 207 -11.17 -8.59 -15.01
N HIS A 208 -12.39 -8.24 -15.37
CA HIS A 208 -13.53 -9.18 -15.43
C HIS A 208 -14.59 -8.66 -16.41
N ALA A 209 -15.50 -9.53 -16.84
CA ALA A 209 -16.66 -9.13 -17.61
C ALA A 209 -17.62 -8.31 -16.72
N PRO A 210 -18.26 -7.24 -17.24
CA PRO A 210 -19.21 -6.43 -16.47
C PRO A 210 -20.38 -7.27 -15.91
N ARG A 211 -20.67 -7.09 -14.60
CA ARG A 211 -21.77 -7.78 -13.90
C ARG A 211 -23.06 -6.97 -13.89
N ASP A 212 -22.92 -5.65 -13.80
CA ASP A 212 -24.06 -4.73 -13.70
C ASP A 212 -23.70 -3.33 -14.24
N ALA A 213 -24.58 -2.35 -14.04
CA ALA A 213 -24.38 -0.98 -14.49
C ALA A 213 -23.22 -0.28 -13.77
N ILE A 214 -22.87 -0.68 -12.54
CA ILE A 214 -21.78 -0.08 -11.77
C ILE A 214 -20.43 -0.33 -12.45
N ASP A 215 -20.23 -1.49 -13.09
CA ASP A 215 -18.98 -1.81 -13.78
C ASP A 215 -18.70 -0.93 -15.01
N ARG A 216 -19.69 -0.15 -15.48
CA ARG A 216 -19.54 0.82 -16.57
C ARG A 216 -19.17 2.22 -16.09
N VAL A 217 -19.21 2.46 -14.78
CA VAL A 217 -18.79 3.73 -14.17
C VAL A 217 -17.25 3.81 -14.17
N PRO A 218 -16.64 5.00 -14.40
CA PRO A 218 -15.18 5.14 -14.36
C PRO A 218 -14.58 4.74 -13.00
N ALA A 219 -13.50 3.94 -13.04
CA ALA A 219 -12.75 3.52 -11.86
C ALA A 219 -11.52 4.40 -11.57
N ARG A 220 -11.30 5.48 -12.36
CA ARG A 220 -10.17 6.39 -12.13
C ARG A 220 -10.43 7.20 -10.87
N PRO A 221 -9.53 7.21 -9.87
CA PRO A 221 -9.61 8.13 -8.75
C PRO A 221 -9.42 9.57 -9.23
N ASP A 222 -10.07 10.54 -8.58
CA ASP A 222 -9.87 11.94 -8.94
C ASP A 222 -8.54 12.46 -8.40
N PHE A 223 -8.05 11.88 -7.30
CA PHE A 223 -6.73 12.10 -6.71
C PHE A 223 -6.30 10.87 -5.87
N GLN A 224 -5.00 10.78 -5.50
CA GLN A 224 -4.51 9.68 -4.69
C GLN A 224 -3.54 10.14 -3.59
N LEU A 225 -3.65 9.49 -2.41
CA LEU A 225 -2.78 9.68 -1.26
C LEU A 225 -2.07 8.36 -0.95
N LEU A 226 -0.76 8.36 -0.94
CA LEU A 226 0.05 7.16 -0.73
C LEU A 226 0.93 7.35 0.50
N VAL A 227 0.70 6.54 1.52
CA VAL A 227 1.36 6.65 2.82
C VAL A 227 2.30 5.45 3.00
N TYR A 228 3.60 5.72 3.05
CA TYR A 228 4.69 4.72 3.04
C TYR A 228 4.43 3.54 2.07
N PRO A 229 4.12 3.83 0.80
CA PRO A 229 3.64 2.82 -0.12
C PRO A 229 4.74 1.84 -0.51
N VAL A 230 4.39 0.57 -0.67
CA VAL A 230 5.14 -0.34 -1.53
C VAL A 230 4.90 0.09 -2.99
N ILE A 231 5.93 0.11 -3.81
CA ILE A 231 5.86 0.51 -5.23
C ILE A 231 6.63 -0.45 -6.12
N ASP A 232 7.93 -0.65 -5.84
CA ASP A 232 8.80 -1.41 -6.71
C ASP A 232 8.71 -2.92 -6.41
N MET A 233 8.47 -3.71 -7.45
CA MET A 233 8.51 -5.18 -7.38
C MET A 233 9.76 -5.77 -8.03
N THR A 234 10.63 -4.94 -8.64
CA THR A 234 11.74 -5.39 -9.49
C THR A 234 13.11 -5.20 -8.87
N GLY A 235 13.31 -4.19 -8.03
CA GLY A 235 14.62 -3.73 -7.59
C GLY A 235 14.92 -3.92 -6.11
N ILE A 236 15.95 -3.20 -5.65
CA ILE A 236 16.44 -3.25 -4.26
C ILE A 236 15.48 -2.58 -3.25
N ALA A 237 14.58 -1.72 -3.74
CA ALA A 237 13.56 -1.08 -2.91
C ALA A 237 12.35 -1.99 -2.63
N THR A 238 12.32 -3.18 -3.24
CA THR A 238 11.20 -4.11 -3.13
C THR A 238 10.98 -4.57 -1.68
N HIS A 239 9.75 -4.44 -1.18
CA HIS A 239 9.32 -5.17 0.00
C HIS A 239 9.06 -6.63 -0.35
N ALA A 240 10.01 -7.51 -0.01
CA ALA A 240 10.01 -8.91 -0.45
C ALA A 240 8.73 -9.67 -0.04
N GLY A 241 8.24 -9.45 1.18
CA GLY A 241 7.01 -10.08 1.67
C GLY A 241 5.77 -9.72 0.85
N SER A 242 5.57 -8.43 0.53
CA SER A 242 4.46 -8.01 -0.33
C SER A 242 4.56 -8.58 -1.73
N ARG A 243 5.77 -8.63 -2.32
CA ARG A 243 5.98 -9.24 -3.63
C ARG A 243 5.64 -10.72 -3.61
N GLN A 244 6.11 -11.44 -2.59
CA GLN A 244 5.86 -12.89 -2.44
C GLN A 244 4.35 -13.17 -2.32
N GLN A 245 3.64 -12.43 -1.48
CA GLN A 245 2.19 -12.59 -1.31
C GLN A 245 1.41 -12.26 -2.60
N LEU A 246 1.84 -11.24 -3.33
CA LEU A 246 1.15 -10.79 -4.54
C LEU A 246 1.45 -11.68 -5.76
N LEU A 247 2.72 -12.07 -5.94
CA LEU A 247 3.21 -12.69 -7.17
C LEU A 247 3.74 -14.12 -7.01
N GLY A 248 3.82 -14.64 -5.77
CA GLY A 248 4.40 -15.95 -5.46
C GLY A 248 5.91 -15.89 -5.22
N ASP A 249 6.51 -17.07 -4.95
CA ASP A 249 7.90 -17.20 -4.50
C ASP A 249 8.93 -16.86 -5.58
N ALA A 250 8.63 -17.16 -6.85
CA ALA A 250 9.56 -16.98 -7.99
C ALA A 250 8.87 -16.29 -9.17
N PRO A 251 8.46 -15.03 -9.03
CA PRO A 251 7.76 -14.33 -10.09
C PRO A 251 8.71 -14.04 -11.26
N ARG A 252 8.18 -14.15 -12.49
CA ARG A 252 8.90 -13.80 -13.71
C ARG A 252 9.14 -12.29 -13.75
N ALA A 253 10.21 -11.87 -14.45
CA ALA A 253 10.59 -10.46 -14.55
C ALA A 253 9.48 -9.57 -15.18
N ASP A 254 8.80 -10.08 -16.21
CA ASP A 254 7.67 -9.39 -16.85
C ASP A 254 6.49 -9.17 -15.88
N ARG A 255 6.21 -10.14 -15.01
CA ARG A 255 5.18 -10.00 -13.96
C ARG A 255 5.59 -8.96 -12.93
N MET A 256 6.84 -8.96 -12.47
CA MET A 256 7.34 -7.95 -11.55
C MET A 256 7.22 -6.54 -12.14
N GLN A 257 7.54 -6.36 -13.43
CA GLN A 257 7.36 -5.10 -14.12
C GLN A 257 5.90 -4.69 -14.21
N GLN A 258 5.01 -5.61 -14.58
CA GLN A 258 3.56 -5.38 -14.68
C GLN A 258 2.96 -4.88 -13.37
N TYR A 259 3.48 -5.35 -12.23
CA TYR A 259 3.00 -4.97 -10.89
C TYR A 259 3.89 -3.93 -10.19
N SER A 260 4.66 -3.16 -10.96
CA SER A 260 5.46 -2.04 -10.48
C SER A 260 4.82 -0.72 -10.95
N PRO A 261 3.96 -0.06 -10.13
CA PRO A 261 3.14 1.09 -10.56
C PRO A 261 3.93 2.24 -11.18
N GLN A 262 5.20 2.47 -10.74
CA GLN A 262 6.04 3.51 -11.31
C GLN A 262 6.33 3.32 -12.81
N GLN A 263 6.18 2.11 -13.33
CA GLN A 263 6.38 1.81 -14.76
C GLN A 263 5.14 2.05 -15.61
N HIS A 264 3.99 2.32 -14.97
CA HIS A 264 2.70 2.52 -15.63
C HIS A 264 2.15 3.93 -15.46
N VAL A 265 2.96 4.84 -14.92
CA VAL A 265 2.58 6.25 -14.78
C VAL A 265 2.46 6.89 -16.15
N THR A 266 1.35 7.59 -16.39
CA THR A 266 1.07 8.38 -17.60
C THR A 266 0.58 9.77 -17.21
N ALA A 267 0.42 10.65 -18.16
CA ALA A 267 -0.19 11.98 -17.91
C ALA A 267 -1.65 11.90 -17.40
N ALA A 268 -2.31 10.74 -17.57
CA ALA A 268 -3.66 10.50 -17.06
C ALA A 268 -3.68 9.94 -15.63
N THR A 269 -2.52 9.64 -15.03
CA THR A 269 -2.42 9.25 -13.62
C THR A 269 -2.93 10.38 -12.73
N PRO A 270 -3.71 10.11 -11.67
CA PRO A 270 -4.27 11.15 -10.81
C PRO A 270 -3.21 12.01 -10.10
N PRO A 271 -3.50 13.29 -9.77
CA PRO A 271 -2.70 14.08 -8.85
C PRO A 271 -2.41 13.28 -7.57
N THR A 272 -1.18 13.36 -7.06
CA THR A 272 -0.69 12.46 -6.03
C THR A 272 -0.09 13.18 -4.83
N PHE A 273 -0.48 12.76 -3.62
CA PHE A 273 0.14 13.15 -2.36
C PHE A 273 0.90 11.94 -1.78
N LEU A 274 2.18 12.15 -1.42
CA LEU A 274 3.06 11.10 -0.90
C LEU A 274 3.54 11.45 0.51
N VAL A 275 3.52 10.47 1.42
CA VAL A 275 4.08 10.59 2.78
C VAL A 275 4.96 9.39 3.08
N HIS A 276 6.19 9.61 3.59
CA HIS A 276 7.08 8.54 4.01
C HIS A 276 8.00 8.99 5.15
N ALA A 277 8.50 8.04 5.95
CA ALA A 277 9.56 8.29 6.91
C ALA A 277 10.91 7.80 6.35
N GLN A 278 11.97 8.59 6.53
CA GLN A 278 13.30 8.24 6.03
C GLN A 278 13.93 7.04 6.77
N ASP A 279 13.50 6.82 8.02
CA ASP A 279 13.94 5.72 8.87
C ASP A 279 13.09 4.44 8.72
N ASP A 280 12.27 4.34 7.66
CA ASP A 280 11.52 3.13 7.35
C ASP A 280 12.45 2.03 6.85
N THR A 281 12.67 1.02 7.69
CA THR A 281 13.54 -0.14 7.39
C THR A 281 12.79 -1.33 6.80
N VAL A 282 11.45 -1.27 6.69
CA VAL A 282 10.60 -2.34 6.16
C VAL A 282 10.25 -2.08 4.69
N VAL A 283 9.77 -0.89 4.40
CA VAL A 283 9.52 -0.41 3.04
C VAL A 283 10.44 0.79 2.80
N PRO A 284 11.55 0.61 2.09
CA PRO A 284 12.51 1.69 1.86
C PRO A 284 11.88 2.92 1.22
N VAL A 285 12.27 4.11 1.68
CA VAL A 285 11.75 5.41 1.20
C VAL A 285 11.92 5.59 -0.30
N GLU A 286 12.84 4.86 -0.91
CA GLU A 286 13.08 4.78 -2.36
C GLU A 286 11.82 4.40 -3.14
N ASN A 287 10.87 3.65 -2.56
CA ASN A 287 9.58 3.38 -3.19
C ASN A 287 8.83 4.69 -3.51
N SER A 288 8.73 5.60 -2.53
CA SER A 288 8.10 6.91 -2.75
C SER A 288 8.89 7.78 -3.71
N LEU A 289 10.23 7.77 -3.63
CA LEU A 289 11.10 8.54 -4.53
C LEU A 289 10.98 8.07 -5.98
N LEU A 290 10.91 6.76 -6.24
CA LEU A 290 10.71 6.18 -7.56
C LEU A 290 9.36 6.61 -8.15
N PHE A 291 8.29 6.52 -7.37
CA PHE A 291 6.95 6.92 -7.85
C PHE A 291 6.86 8.42 -8.09
N TYR A 292 7.41 9.24 -7.18
CA TYR A 292 7.53 10.68 -7.35
C TYR A 292 8.26 11.05 -8.65
N GLY A 293 9.40 10.40 -8.91
CA GLY A 293 10.17 10.62 -10.13
C GLY A 293 9.39 10.30 -11.40
N ALA A 294 8.65 9.19 -11.41
CA ALA A 294 7.80 8.79 -12.52
C ALA A 294 6.65 9.78 -12.77
N LEU A 295 5.96 10.23 -11.69
CA LEU A 295 4.90 11.22 -11.77
C LEU A 295 5.42 12.55 -12.35
N ARG A 296 6.57 13.04 -11.86
CA ARG A 296 7.21 14.26 -12.35
C ARG A 296 7.57 14.15 -13.84
N ALA A 297 8.12 13.01 -14.26
CA ALA A 297 8.47 12.76 -15.66
C ALA A 297 7.25 12.75 -16.58
N ALA A 298 6.10 12.30 -16.08
CA ALA A 298 4.82 12.29 -16.81
C ALA A 298 4.04 13.60 -16.73
N GLY A 299 4.55 14.63 -16.01
CA GLY A 299 3.87 15.90 -15.85
C GLY A 299 2.67 15.87 -14.89
N VAL A 300 2.54 14.82 -14.08
CA VAL A 300 1.46 14.69 -13.09
C VAL A 300 1.76 15.54 -11.87
N PRO A 301 0.79 16.36 -11.38
CA PRO A 301 0.94 17.10 -10.14
C PRO A 301 1.22 16.16 -8.96
N VAL A 302 2.28 16.44 -8.20
CA VAL A 302 2.68 15.60 -7.05
C VAL A 302 3.23 16.47 -5.92
N GLU A 303 2.74 16.20 -4.71
CA GLU A 303 3.27 16.75 -3.46
C GLU A 303 3.82 15.61 -2.61
N MET A 304 5.01 15.77 -2.03
CA MET A 304 5.65 14.72 -1.24
C MET A 304 6.23 15.27 0.07
N HIS A 305 5.95 14.57 1.17
CA HIS A 305 6.46 14.87 2.50
C HIS A 305 7.32 13.72 3.03
N LEU A 306 8.61 13.99 3.23
CA LEU A 306 9.54 13.05 3.84
C LEU A 306 9.87 13.50 5.25
N PHE A 307 9.57 12.65 6.23
CA PHE A 307 9.85 12.91 7.63
C PHE A 307 11.10 12.13 8.09
N PRO A 308 11.96 12.72 8.93
CA PRO A 308 13.18 12.03 9.36
C PRO A 308 12.92 10.75 10.13
N ARG A 309 11.81 10.71 10.92
CA ARG A 309 11.44 9.60 11.80
C ARG A 309 9.95 9.27 11.70
N GLY A 310 9.63 7.99 11.86
CA GLY A 310 8.28 7.42 11.84
C GLY A 310 8.32 5.91 11.78
N GLY A 311 9.39 5.34 11.18
CA GLY A 311 9.46 3.91 10.88
C GLY A 311 8.39 3.49 9.89
N HIS A 312 8.09 2.18 9.83
CA HIS A 312 7.03 1.64 8.99
C HIS A 312 5.70 1.54 9.73
N GLY A 313 4.61 1.80 9.00
CA GLY A 313 3.26 1.58 9.54
C GLY A 313 2.87 2.55 10.65
N PHE A 314 3.42 3.78 10.63
CA PHE A 314 3.14 4.78 11.67
C PHE A 314 1.67 5.20 11.71
N GLY A 315 0.91 5.13 10.61
CA GLY A 315 -0.48 5.59 10.53
C GLY A 315 -0.64 7.00 11.11
N ILE A 316 -1.61 7.17 12.01
CA ILE A 316 -1.74 8.38 12.83
C ILE A 316 -1.11 8.17 14.22
N ARG A 317 -1.37 7.02 14.83
CA ARG A 317 -1.00 6.75 16.23
C ARG A 317 0.52 6.72 16.45
N GLY A 318 1.28 6.18 15.50
CA GLY A 318 2.75 6.09 15.57
C GLY A 318 3.49 7.41 15.36
N THR A 319 2.79 8.51 15.11
CA THR A 319 3.41 9.82 14.87
C THR A 319 3.44 10.75 16.08
N VAL A 320 2.84 10.35 17.21
CA VAL A 320 2.75 11.17 18.41
C VAL A 320 4.14 11.63 18.86
N GLY A 321 4.34 12.94 19.02
CA GLY A 321 5.62 13.54 19.38
C GLY A 321 6.65 13.63 18.24
N LEU A 322 6.29 13.24 17.03
CA LEU A 322 7.13 13.35 15.83
C LEU A 322 6.65 14.46 14.90
N THR A 323 7.53 14.98 14.05
CA THR A 323 7.15 15.91 12.98
C THR A 323 6.16 15.30 12.00
N ALA A 324 6.21 13.99 11.83
CA ALA A 324 5.26 13.23 11.03
C ALA A 324 3.79 13.36 11.49
N ALA A 325 3.52 13.78 12.74
CA ALA A 325 2.16 14.05 13.22
C ALA A 325 1.42 15.12 12.42
N ALA A 326 2.14 15.91 11.62
CA ALA A 326 1.54 16.94 10.77
C ALA A 326 0.86 16.37 9.50
N TRP A 327 1.14 15.11 9.10
CA TRP A 327 0.73 14.58 7.80
C TRP A 327 -0.79 14.60 7.57
N PRO A 328 -1.68 14.29 8.56
CA PRO A 328 -3.11 14.30 8.28
C PRO A 328 -3.62 15.71 7.92
N ARG A 329 -3.10 16.74 8.62
CA ARG A 329 -3.46 18.14 8.33
C ARG A 329 -2.95 18.60 6.96
N LEU A 330 -1.74 18.19 6.57
CA LEU A 330 -1.19 18.47 5.24
C LEU A 330 -2.03 17.79 4.17
N ALA A 331 -2.40 16.53 4.37
CA ALA A 331 -3.26 15.77 3.46
C ALA A 331 -4.64 16.42 3.29
N LEU A 332 -5.28 16.86 4.38
CA LEU A 332 -6.58 17.53 4.32
C LEU A 332 -6.51 18.86 3.55
N ALA A 333 -5.47 19.67 3.83
CA ALA A 333 -5.25 20.93 3.08
C ALA A 333 -5.03 20.66 1.58
N TRP A 334 -4.29 19.60 1.26
CA TRP A 334 -4.05 19.20 -0.12
C TRP A 334 -5.33 18.69 -0.81
N ILE A 335 -6.16 17.89 -0.12
CA ILE A 335 -7.47 17.43 -0.64
C ILE A 335 -8.38 18.63 -0.94
N ASP A 336 -8.39 19.63 -0.07
CA ASP A 336 -9.19 20.84 -0.29
C ASP A 336 -8.72 21.63 -1.51
N ALA A 337 -7.41 21.71 -1.75
CA ALA A 337 -6.86 22.37 -2.94
C ALA A 337 -7.23 21.66 -4.26
N GLN A 338 -7.58 20.35 -4.23
CA GLN A 338 -8.04 19.66 -5.43
C GLN A 338 -9.41 20.13 -5.93
N ARG A 339 -10.16 20.93 -5.15
CA ARG A 339 -11.44 21.50 -5.58
C ARG A 339 -11.29 22.46 -6.78
N GLU A 340 -10.15 23.15 -6.84
CA GLU A 340 -9.92 24.21 -7.81
C GLU A 340 -9.37 23.70 -9.15
N VAL A 341 -9.00 22.41 -9.21
CA VAL A 341 -8.33 21.80 -10.38
C VAL A 341 -9.30 20.95 -11.23
N SER A 342 -10.52 20.72 -10.76
CA SER A 342 -11.54 20.03 -11.57
C SER A 342 -12.11 21.01 -12.61
N PRO A 343 -12.10 20.62 -13.91
CA PRO A 343 -12.60 21.46 -15.00
C PRO A 343 -14.11 21.65 -14.96
#